data_cd647d0df791d7eaf805c13333f1aef3
#
_entry.id   cd647d0df791d7eaf805c13333f1aef3
#
_cell.length_a   1.000
_cell.length_b   1.000
_cell.length_c   1.000
_cell.angle_alpha   90.00
_cell.angle_beta   90.00
_cell.angle_gamma   90.00
#
_symmetry.space_group_name_H-M   'P 1'
#
loop_
_entity.id
_entity.type
_entity.pdbx_description
1 polymer ?
#
loop_
_entity_poly.entity_id
_entity_poly.type
_entity_poly.pdbx_seq_one_letter_code
_entity_poly.pdbx_strand_id
1 'polypeptide(L)'
;MSKSINTTLQRLERILTEAGYIIRFERGTFQSGYCILEQKKVVVLNKFLDVDGRITTLQDLIPNLQVNVDALTHDSQKLYFTVVKQRSETP
;
A
#
# COMPACT_ATOMS: atom_id res chain seq x y z
N MET A 1 12.60 5.09 -15.76
CA MET A 1 11.85 4.15 -16.61
C MET A 1 10.54 3.80 -15.97
N SER A 2 9.47 3.96 -16.72
CA SER A 2 8.13 3.68 -16.19
C SER A 2 7.97 2.23 -15.78
N LYS A 3 8.71 1.32 -16.42
CA LYS A 3 8.64 -0.10 -16.14
C LYS A 3 9.08 -0.42 -14.70
N SER A 4 10.16 0.20 -14.23
CA SER A 4 10.63 0.03 -12.85
C SER A 4 9.62 0.57 -11.85
N ILE A 5 9.04 1.72 -12.15
CA ILE A 5 8.06 2.36 -11.27
C ILE A 5 6.82 1.49 -11.17
N ASN A 6 6.37 0.95 -12.32
CA ASN A 6 5.20 0.07 -12.32
C ASN A 6 5.45 -1.20 -11.54
N THR A 7 6.66 -1.75 -11.61
CA THR A 7 7.01 -2.94 -10.85
C THR A 7 6.94 -2.66 -9.35
N THR A 8 7.46 -1.50 -8.92
CA THR A 8 7.39 -1.12 -7.51
C THR A 8 5.95 -1.02 -7.06
N LEU A 9 5.11 -0.35 -7.84
CA LEU A 9 3.69 -0.23 -7.51
C LEU A 9 3.02 -1.59 -7.38
N GLN A 10 3.28 -2.49 -8.34
CA GLN A 10 2.69 -3.82 -8.31
C GLN A 10 3.11 -4.60 -7.07
N ARG A 11 4.36 -4.46 -6.66
CA ARG A 11 4.87 -5.17 -5.49
C ARG A 11 4.23 -4.66 -4.21
N LEU A 12 4.00 -3.35 -4.12
CA LEU A 12 3.30 -2.77 -2.97
C LEU A 12 1.85 -3.21 -2.93
N GLU A 13 1.18 -3.21 -4.09
CA GLU A 13 -0.21 -3.68 -4.17
C GLU A 13 -0.33 -5.14 -3.81
N ARG A 14 0.68 -5.94 -4.14
CA ARG A 14 0.68 -7.36 -3.81
C ARG A 14 0.67 -7.58 -2.30
N ILE A 15 1.36 -6.75 -1.54
CA ILE A 15 1.32 -6.86 -0.09
C ILE A 15 -0.13 -6.80 0.41
N LEU A 16 -0.89 -5.84 -0.10
CA LEU A 16 -2.28 -5.69 0.30
C LEU A 16 -3.11 -6.91 -0.10
N THR A 17 -2.95 -7.34 -1.34
CA THR A 17 -3.69 -8.50 -1.85
C THR A 17 -3.40 -9.75 -1.02
N GLU A 18 -2.13 -10.01 -0.74
CA GLU A 18 -1.74 -11.19 0.03
C GLU A 18 -2.20 -11.10 1.48
N ALA A 19 -2.31 -9.89 2.01
CA ALA A 19 -2.82 -9.67 3.36
C ALA A 19 -4.35 -9.75 3.42
N GLY A 20 -5.02 -9.95 2.30
CA GLY A 20 -6.46 -10.10 2.26
C GLY A 20 -7.22 -8.80 2.06
N TYR A 21 -6.53 -7.73 1.70
CA TYR A 21 -7.17 -6.44 1.45
C TYR A 21 -7.62 -6.32 0.00
N ILE A 22 -8.70 -5.58 -0.20
CA ILE A 22 -9.19 -5.22 -1.53
C ILE A 22 -8.82 -3.76 -1.76
N ILE A 23 -8.26 -3.47 -2.93
CA ILE A 23 -7.91 -2.10 -3.29
C ILE A 23 -9.00 -1.56 -4.22
N ARG A 24 -9.55 -0.40 -3.87
CA ARG A 24 -10.55 0.29 -4.68
C ARG A 24 -10.05 1.69 -5.01
N PHE A 25 -10.36 2.14 -6.20
CA PHE A 25 -10.02 3.49 -6.65
C PHE A 25 -11.30 4.27 -6.79
N GLU A 26 -11.44 5.34 -6.03
CA GLU A 26 -12.66 6.13 -6.04
C GLU A 26 -12.35 7.61 -6.02
N ARG A 27 -13.29 8.36 -6.52
CA ARG A 27 -13.29 9.80 -6.41
C ARG A 27 -13.53 10.17 -4.96
N GLY A 28 -12.76 11.13 -4.44
CA GLY A 28 -12.98 11.51 -3.07
C GLY A 28 -12.10 12.67 -2.66
N THR A 29 -12.48 13.30 -1.57
CA THR A 29 -11.72 14.40 -0.99
C THR A 29 -10.94 13.90 0.22
N PHE A 30 -10.24 12.79 0.06
CA PHE A 30 -9.41 12.26 1.13
C PHE A 30 -8.19 13.15 1.30
N GLN A 31 -7.98 13.67 2.51
CA GLN A 31 -6.84 14.54 2.77
C GLN A 31 -5.52 13.83 2.51
N SER A 32 -5.45 12.57 2.88
CA SER A 32 -4.22 11.77 2.72
C SER A 32 -4.20 10.96 1.43
N GLY A 33 -5.24 11.07 0.61
CA GLY A 33 -5.31 10.31 -0.63
C GLY A 33 -5.83 8.90 -0.46
N TYR A 34 -6.15 8.47 0.74
CA TYR A 34 -6.62 7.11 0.98
C TYR A 34 -7.54 7.04 2.20
N CYS A 35 -8.24 5.92 2.29
CA CYS A 35 -9.09 5.61 3.43
C CYS A 35 -9.01 4.09 3.66
N ILE A 36 -8.93 3.68 4.91
CA ILE A 36 -8.86 2.26 5.26
C ILE A 36 -10.14 1.86 5.97
N LEU A 37 -10.81 0.85 5.43
CA LEU A 37 -12.00 0.26 6.04
C LEU A 37 -11.60 -1.09 6.61
N GLU A 38 -11.09 -1.07 7.83
CA GLU A 38 -10.48 -2.25 8.46
C GLU A 38 -11.41 -3.44 8.56
N GLN A 39 -12.66 -3.21 8.96
CA GLN A 39 -13.60 -4.30 9.17
C GLN A 39 -13.90 -5.05 7.88
N LYS A 40 -13.80 -4.38 6.76
CA LYS A 40 -14.08 -4.98 5.45
C LYS A 40 -12.80 -5.32 4.71
N LYS A 41 -11.66 -4.97 5.28
CA LYS A 41 -10.36 -5.13 4.65
C LYS A 41 -10.32 -4.49 3.27
N VAL A 42 -10.79 -3.26 3.18
CA VAL A 42 -10.80 -2.48 1.96
C VAL A 42 -9.94 -1.24 2.14
N VAL A 43 -9.08 -1.01 1.15
CA VAL A 43 -8.28 0.22 1.06
C VAL A 43 -8.81 1.01 -0.12
N VAL A 44 -9.23 2.24 0.13
CA VAL A 44 -9.76 3.11 -0.92
C VAL A 44 -8.70 4.15 -1.23
N LEU A 45 -8.29 4.22 -2.49
CA LEU A 45 -7.32 5.21 -2.96
C LEU A 45 -8.02 6.22 -3.85
N ASN A 46 -7.53 7.45 -3.83
CA ASN A 46 -8.04 8.47 -4.74
C ASN A 46 -7.67 8.09 -6.17
N LYS A 47 -8.67 7.97 -7.04
CA LYS A 47 -8.47 7.51 -8.40
C LYS A 47 -7.63 8.47 -9.25
N PHE A 48 -7.45 9.70 -8.80
CA PHE A 48 -6.67 10.69 -9.54
C PHE A 48 -5.18 10.67 -9.21
N LEU A 49 -4.76 9.79 -8.29
CA LEU A 49 -3.34 9.65 -8.01
C LEU A 49 -2.61 9.09 -9.23
N ASP A 50 -1.48 9.70 -9.59
CA ASP A 50 -0.61 9.12 -10.60
C ASP A 50 0.22 7.98 -9.99
N VAL A 51 1.11 7.38 -10.78
CA VAL A 51 1.88 6.23 -10.31
C VAL A 51 2.73 6.59 -9.10
N ASP A 52 3.44 7.72 -9.16
CA ASP A 52 4.26 8.17 -8.04
C ASP A 52 3.41 8.42 -6.80
N GLY A 53 2.25 9.06 -6.99
CA GLY A 53 1.35 9.33 -5.88
C GLY A 53 0.81 8.04 -5.25
N ARG A 54 0.53 7.03 -6.07
CA ARG A 54 0.07 5.74 -5.56
C ARG A 54 1.16 5.05 -4.75
N ILE A 55 2.39 5.07 -5.24
CA ILE A 55 3.51 4.47 -4.53
C ILE A 55 3.70 5.14 -3.18
N THR A 56 3.75 6.47 -3.16
CA THR A 56 3.94 7.22 -1.92
C THR A 56 2.80 6.94 -0.95
N THR A 57 1.57 6.92 -1.45
CA THR A 57 0.40 6.67 -0.62
C THR A 57 0.44 5.27 -0.02
N LEU A 58 0.79 4.26 -0.83
CA LEU A 58 0.88 2.89 -0.34
C LEU A 58 1.98 2.75 0.71
N GLN A 59 3.12 3.39 0.50
CA GLN A 59 4.20 3.36 1.48
C GLN A 59 3.77 4.00 2.80
N ASP A 60 2.90 4.99 2.74
CA ASP A 60 2.41 5.65 3.94
C ASP A 60 1.34 4.84 4.66
N LEU A 61 0.45 4.17 3.91
CA LEU A 61 -0.68 3.48 4.52
C LEU A 61 -0.34 2.07 4.99
N ILE A 62 0.59 1.38 4.32
CA ILE A 62 0.89 -0.02 4.66
C ILE A 62 1.27 -0.21 6.13
N PRO A 63 2.09 0.64 6.74
CA PRO A 63 2.41 0.47 8.16
C PRO A 63 1.20 0.61 9.09
N ASN A 64 0.11 1.18 8.60
CA ASN A 64 -1.11 1.36 9.40
C ASN A 64 -2.10 0.22 9.23
N LEU A 65 -1.79 -0.75 8.38
CA LEU A 65 -2.66 -1.89 8.16
C LEU A 65 -2.34 -3.02 9.12
N GLN A 66 -3.36 -3.83 9.40
CA GLN A 66 -3.17 -5.07 10.13
C GLN A 66 -2.76 -6.14 9.13
N VAL A 67 -1.48 -6.52 9.14
CA VAL A 67 -0.94 -7.46 8.18
C VAL A 67 -0.44 -8.70 8.91
N ASN A 68 -0.98 -9.87 8.53
CA ASN A 68 -0.44 -11.14 8.98
C ASN A 68 0.75 -11.48 8.09
N VAL A 69 1.94 -11.32 8.62
CA VAL A 69 3.18 -11.52 7.86
C VAL A 69 3.27 -12.93 7.31
N ASP A 70 2.72 -13.91 8.03
CA ASP A 70 2.75 -15.31 7.59
C ASP A 70 1.96 -15.52 6.30
N ALA A 71 1.01 -14.65 6.00
CA ALA A 71 0.23 -14.74 4.77
C ALA A 71 0.98 -14.20 3.55
N LEU A 72 2.08 -13.51 3.77
CA LEU A 72 2.84 -12.89 2.69
C LEU A 72 3.86 -13.87 2.12
N THR A 73 4.09 -13.76 0.79
CA THR A 73 5.21 -14.48 0.18
C THR A 73 6.52 -13.90 0.72
N HIS A 74 7.59 -14.64 0.50
CA HIS A 74 8.91 -14.22 1.00
C HIS A 74 9.31 -12.84 0.47
N ASP A 75 9.10 -12.60 -0.83
CA ASP A 75 9.42 -11.30 -1.42
C ASP A 75 8.58 -10.19 -0.82
N SER A 76 7.29 -10.44 -0.62
CA SER A 76 6.40 -9.45 -0.02
C SER A 76 6.78 -9.17 1.43
N GLN A 77 7.22 -10.19 2.17
CA GLN A 77 7.68 -9.99 3.55
C GLN A 77 8.87 -9.05 3.60
N LYS A 78 9.83 -9.24 2.71
CA LYS A 78 11.00 -8.38 2.66
C LYS A 78 10.61 -6.94 2.39
N LEU A 79 9.75 -6.73 1.42
CA LEU A 79 9.31 -5.38 1.07
C LEU A 79 8.50 -4.77 2.21
N TYR A 80 7.63 -5.55 2.82
CA TYR A 80 6.82 -5.08 3.93
C TYR A 80 7.71 -4.57 5.07
N PHE A 81 8.71 -5.34 5.47
CA PHE A 81 9.60 -4.92 6.55
C PHE A 81 10.40 -3.68 6.17
N THR A 82 10.78 -3.55 4.90
CA THR A 82 11.47 -2.35 4.43
C THR A 82 10.57 -1.13 4.56
N VAL A 83 9.32 -1.25 4.14
CA VAL A 83 8.38 -0.13 4.20
C VAL A 83 8.10 0.28 5.64
N VAL A 84 7.89 -0.69 6.51
CA VAL A 84 7.62 -0.41 7.93
C VAL A 84 8.83 0.23 8.58
N LYS A 85 10.01 -0.26 8.26
CA LYS A 85 11.26 0.30 8.82
C LYS A 85 11.46 1.75 8.39
N GLN A 86 11.23 2.03 7.11
CA GLN A 86 11.36 3.40 6.60
C GLN A 86 10.42 4.35 7.34
N ARG A 87 9.21 3.90 7.61
CA ARG A 87 8.24 4.71 8.34
C ARG A 87 8.73 4.98 9.76
N SER A 88 9.30 3.97 10.42
CA SER A 88 9.78 4.09 11.78
C SER A 88 10.96 5.06 11.88
N GLU A 89 11.78 5.13 10.85
CA GLU A 89 12.96 5.98 10.84
C GLU A 89 12.64 7.43 10.47
N THR A 90 11.44 7.71 10.01
CA THR A 90 11.03 9.07 9.65
C THR A 90 10.53 9.77 10.91
N PRO A 91 11.15 10.86 11.31
CA PRO A 91 10.74 11.61 12.52
C PRO A 91 9.36 12.23 12.36
#